data_71ac120b46e3d50151654a51cd0d7134
#
_entry.id   71ac120b46e3d50151654a51cd0d7134
#
_cell.length_a   1.000
_cell.length_b   1.000
_cell.length_c   1.000
_cell.angle_alpha   90.00
_cell.angle_beta   90.00
_cell.angle_gamma   90.00
#
_symmetry.space_group_name_H-M   'P 1'
#
loop_
_entity.id
_entity.type
_entity.pdbx_description
1 polymer ?
#
loop_
_entity_poly.entity_id
_entity_poly.type
_entity_poly.pdbx_seq_one_letter_code
_entity_poly.pdbx_strand_id
1 'polypeptide(L)'
;MPNLKFPLKLAQRLGVREKQIEKGLIVKQIGNPYSASSLLGLCQVLDKTRKGKKILLAAYGSGAGADIFSMRTRSQLLKRRKSGTKLAHFFEQREEIDYSQYLRKAGHL
;
A
#
# COMPACT_ATOMS: atom_id res chain seq x y z
N MET A 1 -0.55 4.39 7.85
CA MET A 1 -1.97 4.57 8.21
C MET A 1 -2.32 3.58 9.30
N PRO A 2 -2.76 4.01 10.49
CA PRO A 2 -2.92 3.12 11.63
C PRO A 2 -4.03 2.08 11.47
N ASN A 3 -5.03 2.33 10.63
CA ASN A 3 -6.12 1.39 10.36
C ASN A 3 -6.86 1.77 9.07
N LEU A 4 -7.85 0.96 8.67
CA LEU A 4 -8.67 1.17 7.48
C LEU A 4 -9.59 2.39 7.54
N LYS A 5 -9.96 2.88 8.74
CA LYS A 5 -10.92 3.98 8.88
C LYS A 5 -10.43 5.27 8.23
N PHE A 6 -9.13 5.60 8.38
CA PHE A 6 -8.59 6.85 7.87
C PHE A 6 -8.63 6.96 6.34
N PRO A 7 -8.09 6.00 5.57
CA PRO A 7 -8.13 6.08 4.11
C PRO A 7 -9.56 6.04 3.57
N LEU A 8 -10.46 5.27 4.19
CA LEU A 8 -11.86 5.21 3.77
C LEU A 8 -12.58 6.55 4.02
N LYS A 9 -12.42 7.15 5.20
CA LYS A 9 -13.00 8.47 5.50
C LYS A 9 -12.43 9.56 4.59
N LEU A 10 -11.13 9.54 4.30
CA LEU A 10 -10.52 10.50 3.39
C LEU A 10 -11.10 10.35 1.98
N ALA A 11 -11.17 9.13 1.46
CA ALA A 11 -11.75 8.85 0.16
C ALA A 11 -13.20 9.35 0.07
N GLN A 12 -14.01 9.07 1.09
CA GLN A 12 -15.40 9.54 1.17
C GLN A 12 -15.50 11.07 1.14
N ARG A 13 -14.67 11.78 1.92
CA ARG A 13 -14.65 13.26 1.93
C ARG A 13 -14.23 13.84 0.59
N LEU A 14 -13.37 13.15 -0.16
CA LEU A 14 -12.90 13.58 -1.48
C LEU A 14 -13.82 13.11 -2.62
N GLY A 15 -14.94 12.45 -2.33
CA GLY A 15 -15.82 11.87 -3.35
C GLY A 15 -15.20 10.73 -4.13
N VAL A 16 -14.14 10.10 -3.59
CA VAL A 16 -13.47 8.95 -4.21
C VAL A 16 -14.16 7.66 -3.75
N ARG A 17 -14.56 6.84 -4.70
CA ARG A 17 -15.24 5.57 -4.40
C ARG A 17 -14.28 4.55 -3.81
N GLU A 18 -14.74 3.73 -2.87
CA GLU A 18 -13.95 2.69 -2.22
C GLU A 18 -13.23 1.76 -3.22
N LYS A 19 -13.91 1.34 -4.28
CA LYS A 19 -13.34 0.53 -5.36
C LYS A 19 -12.10 1.16 -6.03
N GLN A 20 -11.96 2.47 -5.98
CA GLN A 20 -10.80 3.17 -6.57
C GLN A 20 -9.57 3.11 -5.68
N ILE A 21 -9.73 2.97 -4.37
CA ILE A 21 -8.63 2.89 -3.40
C ILE A 21 -8.33 1.46 -2.93
N GLU A 22 -9.24 0.52 -3.13
CA GLU A 22 -9.17 -0.86 -2.64
C GLU A 22 -7.81 -1.53 -2.93
N LYS A 23 -7.30 -1.34 -4.14
CA LYS A 23 -6.01 -1.94 -4.55
C LYS A 23 -4.80 -1.42 -3.78
N GLY A 24 -4.89 -0.23 -3.20
CA GLY A 24 -3.82 0.38 -2.42
C GLY A 24 -3.92 0.14 -0.91
N LEU A 25 -4.99 -0.50 -0.44
CA LEU A 25 -5.24 -0.70 0.99
C LEU A 25 -4.47 -1.90 1.56
N ILE A 26 -3.14 -1.84 1.55
CA ILE A 26 -2.27 -2.90 2.05
C ILE A 26 -2.41 -3.16 3.56
N VAL A 27 -2.90 -2.18 4.31
CA VAL A 27 -3.10 -2.28 5.76
C VAL A 27 -3.98 -3.47 6.15
N LYS A 28 -4.86 -3.93 5.25
CA LYS A 28 -5.66 -5.14 5.45
C LYS A 28 -4.80 -6.42 5.53
N GLN A 29 -3.62 -6.41 4.94
CA GLN A 29 -2.79 -7.61 4.76
C GLN A 29 -1.60 -7.64 5.72
N ILE A 30 -1.01 -6.48 6.00
CA ILE A 30 0.25 -6.38 6.74
C ILE A 30 0.20 -5.38 7.91
N GLY A 31 -0.96 -4.83 8.22
CA GLY A 31 -1.06 -3.76 9.23
C GLY A 31 -0.45 -2.45 8.72
N ASN A 32 0.04 -1.63 9.66
CA ASN A 32 0.62 -0.32 9.35
C ASN A 32 2.15 -0.34 9.35
N PRO A 33 2.81 -0.36 8.18
CA PRO A 33 4.25 -0.27 8.07
C PRO A 33 4.77 1.19 8.11
N TYR A 34 4.04 2.10 8.75
CA TYR A 34 4.39 3.52 8.94
C TYR A 34 4.75 4.24 7.62
N SER A 35 5.95 4.81 7.51
CA SER A 35 6.41 5.55 6.32
C SER A 35 6.43 4.71 5.04
N ALA A 36 6.60 3.40 5.14
CA ALA A 36 6.56 2.51 3.99
C ALA A 36 5.15 2.28 3.41
N SER A 37 4.08 2.62 4.14
CA SER A 37 2.68 2.34 3.76
C SER A 37 2.32 2.88 2.38
N SER A 38 2.67 4.11 2.07
CA SER A 38 2.33 4.76 0.81
C SER A 38 3.06 4.12 -0.37
N LEU A 39 4.34 3.80 -0.21
CA LEU A 39 5.15 3.16 -1.26
C LEU A 39 4.72 1.71 -1.51
N LEU A 40 4.46 0.94 -0.46
CA LEU A 40 3.95 -0.43 -0.61
C LEU A 40 2.56 -0.44 -1.25
N GLY A 41 1.68 0.49 -0.86
CA GLY A 41 0.38 0.67 -1.51
C GLY A 41 0.52 1.02 -2.99
N LEU A 42 1.47 1.88 -3.35
CA LEU A 42 1.79 2.19 -4.73
C LEU A 42 2.30 0.97 -5.50
N CYS A 43 3.22 0.18 -4.93
CA CYS A 43 3.70 -1.06 -5.53
C CYS A 43 2.54 -2.01 -5.85
N GLN A 44 1.64 -2.24 -4.89
CA GLN A 44 0.48 -3.10 -5.12
C GLN A 44 -0.45 -2.57 -6.21
N VAL A 45 -0.67 -1.27 -6.28
CA VAL A 45 -1.45 -0.64 -7.35
C VAL A 45 -0.75 -0.82 -8.70
N LEU A 46 0.56 -0.58 -8.79
CA LEU A 46 1.34 -0.75 -10.02
C LEU A 46 1.34 -2.20 -10.52
N ASP A 47 1.39 -3.17 -9.61
CA ASP A 47 1.30 -4.60 -9.95
C ASP A 47 -0.02 -4.99 -10.63
N LYS A 48 -1.11 -4.30 -10.29
CA LYS A 48 -2.47 -4.64 -10.74
C LYS A 48 -3.03 -3.68 -11.80
N THR A 49 -2.35 -2.57 -12.09
CA THR A 49 -2.88 -1.51 -12.95
C THR A 49 -2.47 -1.71 -14.41
N ARG A 50 -3.38 -1.44 -15.34
CA ARG A 50 -3.13 -1.45 -16.80
C ARG A 50 -2.48 -0.14 -17.26
N LYS A 51 -1.92 -0.14 -18.49
CA LYS A 51 -1.44 1.08 -19.14
C LYS A 51 -2.54 2.15 -19.27
N GLY A 52 -2.16 3.42 -19.28
CA GLY A 52 -3.06 4.56 -19.53
C GLY A 52 -3.91 4.97 -18.32
N LYS A 53 -3.75 4.34 -17.15
CA LYS A 53 -4.50 4.70 -15.95
C LYS A 53 -3.84 5.84 -15.20
N LYS A 54 -4.67 6.73 -14.65
CA LYS A 54 -4.23 7.75 -13.68
C LYS A 54 -4.17 7.14 -12.29
N ILE A 55 -3.10 7.44 -11.57
CA ILE A 55 -2.91 7.07 -10.16
C ILE A 55 -2.72 8.37 -9.39
N LEU A 56 -3.44 8.51 -8.29
CA LEU A 56 -3.21 9.55 -7.29
C LEU A 56 -2.62 8.87 -6.05
N LEU A 57 -1.41 9.24 -5.69
CA LEU A 57 -0.77 8.83 -4.45
C LEU A 57 -0.87 9.98 -3.46
N ALA A 58 -1.54 9.77 -2.35
CA ALA A 58 -1.57 10.70 -1.23
C ALA A 58 -0.84 10.07 -0.05
N ALA A 59 0.24 10.68 0.37
CA ALA A 59 1.03 10.29 1.54
C ALA A 59 0.89 11.37 2.61
N TYR A 60 0.64 10.97 3.84
CA TYR A 60 0.61 11.89 4.97
C TYR A 60 1.17 11.22 6.22
N GLY A 61 1.72 11.99 7.11
CA GLY A 61 2.34 11.51 8.34
C GLY A 61 1.98 12.35 9.56
N SER A 62 2.39 11.86 10.74
CA SER A 62 2.13 12.50 12.04
C SER A 62 2.79 13.87 12.22
N GLY A 63 3.76 14.24 11.38
CA GLY A 63 4.39 15.56 11.36
C GLY A 63 3.58 16.65 10.65
N ALA A 64 2.27 16.43 10.43
CA ALA A 64 1.37 17.34 9.70
C ALA A 64 1.81 17.63 8.25
N GLY A 65 2.71 16.83 7.68
CA GLY A 65 3.10 16.90 6.28
C GLY A 65 2.21 16.00 5.41
N ALA A 66 1.88 16.46 4.22
CA ALA A 66 1.19 15.66 3.22
C ALA A 66 1.75 15.95 1.83
N ASP A 67 2.03 14.90 1.08
CA ASP A 67 2.48 14.96 -0.30
C ASP A 67 1.46 14.28 -1.21
N ILE A 68 1.21 14.88 -2.37
CA ILE A 68 0.30 14.33 -3.36
C ILE A 68 1.02 14.23 -4.70
N PHE A 69 1.02 13.03 -5.28
CA PHE A 69 1.59 12.77 -6.60
C PHE A 69 0.50 12.30 -7.55
N SER A 70 0.39 12.95 -8.70
CA SER A 70 -0.45 12.51 -9.81
C SER A 70 0.43 11.92 -10.91
N MET A 71 0.14 10.69 -11.30
CA MET A 71 0.94 9.98 -12.30
C MET A 71 0.05 9.21 -13.29
N ARG A 72 0.59 8.93 -14.46
CA ARG A 72 -0.08 8.11 -15.48
C ARG A 72 0.78 6.92 -15.86
N THR A 73 0.19 5.72 -15.87
CA THR A 73 0.89 4.50 -16.27
C THR A 73 1.11 4.46 -17.79
N ARG A 74 2.31 4.09 -18.21
CA ARG A 74 2.72 3.93 -19.60
C ARG A 74 3.01 2.46 -19.95
N SER A 75 3.26 2.18 -21.21
CA SER A 75 3.59 0.83 -21.70
C SER A 75 4.83 0.22 -21.03
N GLN A 76 5.81 1.05 -20.65
CA GLN A 76 7.02 0.60 -19.96
C GLN A 76 6.70 -0.10 -18.62
N LEU A 77 5.59 0.27 -17.96
CA LEU A 77 5.17 -0.41 -16.72
C LEU A 77 5.00 -1.92 -16.93
N LEU A 78 4.36 -2.32 -18.04
CA LEU A 78 4.14 -3.73 -18.35
C LEU A 78 5.44 -4.49 -18.60
N LYS A 79 6.42 -3.85 -19.26
CA LYS A 79 7.76 -4.42 -19.49
C LYS A 79 8.50 -4.61 -18.17
N ARG A 80 8.55 -3.56 -17.32
CA ARG A 80 9.21 -3.59 -16.01
C ARG A 80 8.59 -4.63 -15.06
N ARG A 81 7.25 -4.77 -15.09
CA ARG A 81 6.56 -5.78 -14.28
C ARG A 81 6.93 -7.22 -14.63
N LYS A 82 7.29 -7.51 -15.89
CA LYS A 82 7.73 -8.85 -16.30
C LYS A 82 9.10 -9.22 -15.72
N SER A 83 9.98 -8.24 -15.52
CA SER A 83 11.33 -8.45 -14.97
C SER A 83 11.42 -8.19 -13.47
N GLY A 84 10.39 -7.64 -12.85
CA GLY A 84 10.35 -7.33 -11.41
C GLY A 84 9.60 -8.38 -10.61
N THR A 85 9.94 -8.50 -9.33
CA THR A 85 9.20 -9.32 -8.38
C THR A 85 7.94 -8.56 -7.94
N LYS A 86 6.78 -9.22 -8.03
CA LYS A 86 5.51 -8.64 -7.58
C LYS A 86 5.44 -8.62 -6.06
N LEU A 87 4.73 -7.62 -5.51
CA LEU A 87 4.51 -7.52 -4.06
C LEU A 87 3.78 -8.75 -3.50
N ALA A 88 2.88 -9.34 -4.27
CA ALA A 88 2.17 -10.57 -3.89
C ALA A 88 3.11 -11.71 -3.51
N HIS A 89 4.24 -11.86 -4.21
CA HIS A 89 5.25 -12.88 -3.91
C HIS A 89 5.77 -12.78 -2.47
N PHE A 90 6.02 -11.56 -1.98
CA PHE A 90 6.47 -11.36 -0.60
C PHE A 90 5.37 -11.65 0.42
N PHE A 91 4.11 -11.39 0.06
CA PHE A 91 2.98 -11.71 0.93
C PHE A 91 2.70 -13.21 1.03
N GLU A 92 2.98 -13.98 -0.03
CA GLU A 92 2.87 -15.44 -0.04
C GLU A 92 3.95 -16.10 0.82
N GLN A 93 5.11 -15.47 0.96
CA GLN A 93 6.24 -15.97 1.77
C GLN A 93 6.14 -15.57 3.25
N ARG A 94 5.11 -14.85 3.67
CA ARG A 94 4.95 -14.45 5.07
C ARG A 94 4.69 -15.67 5.96
N GLU A 95 5.29 -15.66 7.12
CA GLU A 95 5.02 -16.60 8.21
C GLU A 95 4.06 -15.92 9.20
N GLU A 96 2.95 -16.59 9.52
CA GLU A 96 2.05 -16.14 10.59
C GLU A 96 2.59 -16.66 11.92
N ILE A 97 2.79 -15.75 12.87
CA ILE A 97 3.29 -16.06 14.21
C ILE A 97 2.28 -15.58 15.25
N ASP A 98 2.22 -16.28 16.38
CA ASP A 98 1.42 -15.82 17.51
C ASP A 98 2.10 -14.68 18.29
N TYR A 99 1.37 -14.07 19.21
CA TYR A 99 1.88 -12.94 19.99
C TYR A 99 3.10 -13.29 20.85
N SER A 100 3.16 -14.50 21.40
CA SER A 100 4.30 -14.96 22.22
C SER A 100 5.57 -15.09 21.37
N GLN A 101 5.42 -15.64 20.17
CA GLN A 101 6.51 -15.75 19.18
C GLN A 101 6.98 -14.35 18.73
N TYR A 102 6.04 -13.43 18.52
CA TYR A 102 6.37 -12.04 18.22
C TYR A 102 7.19 -11.40 19.32
N LEU A 103 6.77 -11.50 20.59
CA LEU A 103 7.49 -10.92 21.74
C LEU A 103 8.92 -11.46 21.83
N ARG A 104 9.09 -12.78 21.67
CA ARG A 104 10.43 -13.40 21.66
C ARG A 104 11.31 -12.90 20.52
N LYS A 105 10.79 -12.87 19.29
CA LYS A 105 11.52 -12.38 18.12
C LYS A 105 11.85 -10.87 18.23
N ALA A 106 11.00 -10.09 18.87
CA ALA A 106 11.20 -8.66 19.09
C ALA A 106 12.11 -8.32 20.31
N GLY A 107 12.55 -9.32 21.07
CA GLY A 107 13.41 -9.13 22.23
C GLY A 107 12.68 -8.55 23.46
N HIS A 108 11.38 -8.78 23.58
CA HIS A 108 10.56 -8.35 24.72
C HIS A 108 10.33 -9.46 25.76
N LEU A 109 10.82 -10.67 25.50
CA LEU A 109 10.82 -11.83 26.41
C LEU A 109 12.15 -12.55 26.29
#